data_86aa8eb0aa0ed1bc4c8be4f07af63703
#
_entry.id   86aa8eb0aa0ed1bc4c8be4f07af63703
#
_cell.length_a   1.000
_cell.length_b   1.000
_cell.length_c   1.000
_cell.angle_alpha   90.00
_cell.angle_beta   90.00
_cell.angle_gamma   90.00
#
_symmetry.space_group_name_H-M   'P 1'
#
loop_
_entity.id
_entity.type
_entity.pdbx_description
1 polymer ?
#
loop_
_entity_poly.entity_id
_entity_poly.type
_entity_poly.pdbx_seq_one_letter_code
_entity_poly.pdbx_strand_id
1 'polypeptide(L)'
;MKKTPRNFVLLCALVFVVCNIIALITIPEILAYTTIEDSNAATGLAIAAGLFGAGGGVGVGMAGSSAISAITEKPEVFIRAFMIVSLAEAVAIYGLLLGIMVFGQIG
;
A
#
# COMPACT_ATOMS: atom_id res chain seq x y z
N MET A 1 -25.64 10.72 16.07
CA MET A 1 -24.37 10.43 15.39
C MET A 1 -23.24 10.52 16.41
N LYS A 2 -22.60 9.40 16.77
CA LYS A 2 -21.39 9.42 17.64
C LYS A 2 -20.27 10.09 16.83
N LYS A 3 -19.84 11.28 17.22
CA LYS A 3 -18.64 11.91 16.67
C LYS A 3 -17.46 10.96 16.91
N THR A 4 -16.86 10.45 15.85
CA THR A 4 -15.58 9.74 15.95
C THR A 4 -14.62 10.65 16.70
N PRO A 5 -14.01 10.22 17.81
CA PRO A 5 -13.16 11.11 18.57
C PRO A 5 -12.02 11.56 17.65
N ARG A 6 -11.82 12.87 17.55
CA ARG A 6 -10.75 13.50 16.75
C ARG A 6 -9.39 12.84 17.01
N ASN A 7 -9.17 12.39 18.23
CA ASN A 7 -7.96 11.70 18.65
C ASN A 7 -7.78 10.32 17.96
N PHE A 8 -8.87 9.62 17.62
CA PHE A 8 -8.79 8.34 16.90
C PHE A 8 -8.33 8.55 15.44
N VAL A 9 -8.87 9.56 14.77
CA VAL A 9 -8.46 9.90 13.40
C VAL A 9 -7.00 10.35 13.35
N LEU A 10 -6.59 11.18 14.33
CA LEU A 10 -5.20 11.62 14.45
C LEU A 10 -4.25 10.44 14.72
N LEU A 11 -4.66 9.50 15.57
CA LEU A 11 -3.86 8.31 15.86
C LEU A 11 -3.67 7.44 14.61
N CYS A 12 -4.73 7.19 13.84
CA CYS A 12 -4.66 6.43 12.59
C CYS A 12 -3.76 7.12 11.56
N ALA A 13 -3.87 8.43 11.42
CA ALA A 13 -3.01 9.22 10.53
C ALA A 13 -1.54 9.16 10.97
N LEU A 14 -1.29 9.26 12.27
CA LEU A 14 0.07 9.18 12.84
C LEU A 14 0.68 7.80 12.61
N VAL A 15 -0.06 6.73 12.87
CA VAL A 15 0.40 5.34 12.61
C VAL A 15 0.72 5.16 11.12
N PHE A 16 -0.15 5.65 10.23
CA PHE A 16 0.08 5.58 8.79
C PHE A 16 1.39 6.29 8.38
N VAL A 17 1.61 7.51 8.86
CA VAL A 17 2.83 8.28 8.57
C VAL A 17 4.07 7.56 9.12
N VAL A 18 4.01 7.05 10.34
CA VAL A 18 5.13 6.32 10.97
C VAL A 18 5.47 5.05 10.19
N CYS A 19 4.46 4.26 9.78
CA CYS A 19 4.67 3.06 8.95
C CYS A 19 5.33 3.40 7.62
N ASN A 20 4.93 4.51 6.98
CA ASN A 20 5.56 4.95 5.73
C ASN A 20 7.01 5.41 5.92
N ILE A 21 7.30 6.11 7.01
CA ILE A 21 8.68 6.55 7.32
C ILE A 21 9.56 5.32 7.60
N ILE A 22 9.08 4.35 8.36
CA ILE A 22 9.81 3.10 8.63
C ILE A 22 10.09 2.36 7.32
N ALA A 23 9.09 2.24 6.44
CA ALA A 23 9.26 1.59 5.14
C ALA A 23 10.31 2.32 4.27
N LEU A 24 10.30 3.65 4.23
CA LEU A 24 11.27 4.47 3.50
C LEU A 24 12.72 4.30 4.02
N ILE A 25 12.90 4.03 5.29
CA ILE A 25 14.22 3.85 5.90
C ILE A 25 14.72 2.41 5.70
N THR A 26 13.85 1.41 5.85
CA THR A 26 14.24 0.00 5.85
C THR A 26 14.38 -0.58 4.44
N ILE A 27 13.60 -0.12 3.47
CA ILE A 27 13.65 -0.64 2.09
C ILE A 27 15.02 -0.43 1.43
N PRO A 28 15.66 0.76 1.49
CA PRO A 28 16.98 0.96 0.91
C PRO A 28 18.06 0.07 1.52
N GLU A 29 18.02 -0.16 2.84
CA GLU A 29 18.99 -1.03 3.52
C GLU A 29 18.83 -2.48 3.10
N ILE A 30 17.59 -2.98 3.00
CA ILE A 30 17.32 -4.34 2.53
C ILE A 30 17.78 -4.51 1.07
N LEU A 31 17.58 -3.51 0.23
CA LEU A 31 18.05 -3.56 -1.16
C LEU A 31 19.58 -3.47 -1.28
N ALA A 32 20.25 -2.70 -0.45
CA ALA A 32 21.70 -2.60 -0.44
C ALA A 32 22.39 -3.91 0.00
N TYR A 33 21.71 -4.71 0.82
CA TYR A 33 22.20 -6.04 1.23
C TYR A 33 21.97 -7.13 0.18
N THR A 34 21.01 -6.94 -0.72
CA THR A 34 20.77 -7.82 -1.86
C THR A 34 21.56 -7.29 -3.07
N THR A 35 22.85 -7.51 -3.11
CA THR A 35 23.56 -7.54 -4.38
C THR A 35 23.00 -8.73 -5.16
N ILE A 36 22.14 -8.45 -6.13
CA ILE A 36 21.46 -9.47 -6.92
C ILE A 36 22.45 -9.96 -7.99
N GLU A 37 23.52 -10.61 -7.57
CA GLU A 37 24.35 -11.43 -8.45
C GLU A 37 23.69 -12.78 -8.76
N ASP A 38 22.64 -13.13 -8.00
CA ASP A 38 21.95 -14.40 -8.15
C ASP A 38 20.59 -14.20 -8.86
N SER A 39 20.45 -14.81 -10.02
CA SER A 39 19.20 -14.81 -10.82
C SER A 39 17.99 -15.33 -10.04
N ASN A 40 18.19 -16.17 -9.03
CA ASN A 40 17.14 -16.67 -8.15
C ASN A 40 16.58 -15.57 -7.24
N ALA A 41 17.44 -14.70 -6.72
CA ALA A 41 17.02 -13.58 -5.89
C ALA A 41 16.20 -12.56 -6.70
N ALA A 42 16.62 -12.26 -7.93
CA ALA A 42 15.87 -11.39 -8.84
C ALA A 42 14.47 -11.96 -9.15
N THR A 43 14.39 -13.25 -9.40
CA THR A 43 13.12 -13.95 -9.65
C THR A 43 12.22 -13.91 -8.41
N GLY A 44 12.76 -14.14 -7.23
CA GLY A 44 12.04 -14.09 -5.96
C GLY A 44 11.45 -12.70 -5.70
N LEU A 45 12.22 -11.63 -5.94
CA LEU A 45 11.76 -10.24 -5.81
C LEU A 45 10.69 -9.89 -6.84
N ALA A 46 10.82 -10.35 -8.09
CA ALA A 46 9.81 -10.12 -9.12
C ALA A 46 8.49 -10.80 -8.78
N ILE A 47 8.52 -12.03 -8.27
CA ILE A 47 7.33 -12.74 -7.79
C ILE A 47 6.70 -12.01 -6.60
N ALA A 48 7.51 -11.56 -5.63
CA ALA A 48 7.02 -10.80 -4.49
C ALA A 48 6.34 -9.49 -4.92
N ALA A 49 6.95 -8.72 -5.83
CA ALA A 49 6.37 -7.51 -6.38
C ALA A 49 5.05 -7.77 -7.11
N GLY A 50 4.97 -8.85 -7.88
CA GLY A 50 3.74 -9.28 -8.56
C GLY A 50 2.62 -9.65 -7.60
N LEU A 51 2.93 -10.38 -6.52
CA LEU A 51 1.96 -10.74 -5.48
C LEU A 51 1.45 -9.50 -4.71
N PHE A 52 2.33 -8.53 -4.41
CA PHE A 52 1.94 -7.26 -3.80
C PHE A 52 0.99 -6.47 -4.71
N GLY A 53 1.31 -6.40 -6.02
CA GLY A 53 0.48 -5.71 -6.99
C GLY A 53 -0.89 -6.38 -7.14
N ALA A 54 -0.93 -7.71 -7.26
CA ALA A 54 -2.17 -8.46 -7.37
C ALA A 54 -3.02 -8.35 -6.09
N GLY A 55 -2.40 -8.49 -4.91
CA GLY A 55 -3.09 -8.33 -3.62
C GLY A 55 -3.64 -6.93 -3.44
N GLY A 56 -2.86 -5.91 -3.79
CA GLY A 56 -3.29 -4.51 -3.76
C GLY A 56 -4.46 -4.25 -4.71
N GLY A 57 -4.40 -4.77 -5.95
CA GLY A 57 -5.49 -4.64 -6.93
C GLY A 57 -6.80 -5.26 -6.45
N VAL A 58 -6.75 -6.46 -5.86
CA VAL A 58 -7.92 -7.10 -5.24
C VAL A 58 -8.43 -6.25 -4.07
N GLY A 59 -7.52 -5.75 -3.21
CA GLY A 59 -7.87 -4.89 -2.08
C GLY A 59 -8.58 -3.61 -2.51
N VAL A 60 -8.06 -2.93 -3.54
CA VAL A 60 -8.68 -1.71 -4.11
C VAL A 60 -10.04 -2.03 -4.71
N GLY A 61 -10.17 -3.14 -5.44
CA GLY A 61 -11.44 -3.56 -6.03
C GLY A 61 -12.52 -3.81 -4.99
N MET A 62 -12.19 -4.53 -3.92
CA MET A 62 -13.12 -4.80 -2.81
C MET A 62 -13.45 -3.55 -2.01
N ALA A 63 -12.44 -2.74 -1.65
CA ALA A 63 -12.64 -1.49 -0.92
C ALA A 63 -13.45 -0.49 -1.75
N GLY A 64 -13.17 -0.37 -3.06
CA GLY A 64 -13.87 0.53 -3.97
C GLY A 64 -15.33 0.15 -4.14
N SER A 65 -15.65 -1.11 -4.36
CA SER A 65 -17.04 -1.57 -4.48
C SER A 65 -17.84 -1.30 -3.20
N SER A 66 -17.24 -1.60 -2.04
CA SER A 66 -17.87 -1.33 -0.74
C SER A 66 -18.05 0.16 -0.50
N ALA A 67 -17.05 0.97 -0.88
CA ALA A 67 -17.10 2.43 -0.76
C ALA A 67 -18.24 3.03 -1.59
N ILE A 68 -18.39 2.60 -2.86
CA ILE A 68 -19.45 3.06 -3.75
C ILE A 68 -20.82 2.73 -3.15
N SER A 69 -21.01 1.50 -2.67
CA SER A 69 -22.28 1.10 -2.03
C SER A 69 -22.58 1.96 -0.81
N ALA A 70 -21.60 2.19 0.06
CA ALA A 70 -21.77 3.02 1.26
C ALA A 70 -22.10 4.47 0.94
N ILE A 71 -21.47 5.06 -0.09
CA ILE A 71 -21.70 6.44 -0.52
C ILE A 71 -23.09 6.59 -1.14
N THR A 72 -23.56 5.57 -1.87
CA THR A 72 -24.90 5.57 -2.47
C THR A 72 -25.98 5.60 -1.40
N GLU A 73 -25.79 4.87 -0.29
CA GLU A 73 -26.73 4.84 0.82
C GLU A 73 -26.62 6.10 1.71
N LYS A 74 -25.40 6.57 1.95
CA LYS A 74 -25.10 7.69 2.86
C LYS A 74 -23.98 8.56 2.30
N PRO A 75 -24.30 9.60 1.51
CA PRO A 75 -23.31 10.51 0.91
C PRO A 75 -22.34 11.14 1.92
N GLU A 76 -22.75 11.32 3.16
CA GLU A 76 -21.92 11.90 4.23
C GLU A 76 -20.71 11.04 4.63
N VAL A 77 -20.66 9.75 4.21
CA VAL A 77 -19.52 8.89 4.48
C VAL A 77 -18.42 8.98 3.41
N PHE A 78 -18.60 9.80 2.38
CA PHE A 78 -17.67 9.92 1.25
C PHE A 78 -16.21 10.03 1.67
N ILE A 79 -15.88 10.95 2.57
CA ILE A 79 -14.48 11.16 3.01
C ILE A 79 -13.89 9.89 3.66
N ARG A 80 -14.67 9.18 4.47
CA ARG A 80 -14.21 7.96 5.13
C ARG A 80 -13.99 6.83 4.13
N ALA A 81 -14.93 6.66 3.22
CA ALA A 81 -14.86 5.68 2.15
C ALA A 81 -13.65 5.95 1.24
N PHE A 82 -13.44 7.20 0.84
CA PHE A 82 -12.30 7.62 0.04
C PHE A 82 -10.96 7.33 0.74
N MET A 83 -10.85 7.60 2.04
CA MET A 83 -9.64 7.29 2.82
C MET A 83 -9.31 5.79 2.81
N ILE A 84 -10.31 4.92 2.92
CA ILE A 84 -10.10 3.47 2.91
C ILE A 84 -9.61 3.00 1.54
N VAL A 85 -10.20 3.50 0.46
CA VAL A 85 -9.79 3.18 -0.91
C VAL A 85 -8.36 3.65 -1.17
N SER A 86 -8.02 4.88 -0.76
CA SER A 86 -6.67 5.43 -0.91
C SER A 86 -5.62 4.61 -0.14
N LEU A 87 -5.99 4.07 1.03
CA LEU A 87 -5.10 3.18 1.78
C LEU A 87 -4.84 1.87 1.05
N ALA A 88 -5.87 1.29 0.44
CA ALA A 88 -5.75 0.07 -0.36
C ALA A 88 -4.90 0.31 -1.62
N GLU A 89 -5.05 1.47 -2.26
CA GLU A 89 -4.25 1.88 -3.42
C GLU A 89 -2.76 2.03 -3.07
N ALA A 90 -2.45 2.56 -1.90
CA ALA A 90 -1.07 2.70 -1.44
C ALA A 90 -0.33 1.35 -1.40
N VAL A 91 -1.01 0.27 -1.02
CA VAL A 91 -0.43 -1.09 -1.03
C VAL A 91 -0.09 -1.55 -2.45
N ALA A 92 -0.93 -1.24 -3.44
CA ALA A 92 -0.66 -1.56 -4.84
C ALA A 92 0.55 -0.79 -5.38
N ILE A 93 0.71 0.48 -4.99
CA ILE A 93 1.86 1.33 -5.37
C ILE A 93 3.16 0.75 -4.82
N TYR A 94 3.18 0.19 -3.61
CA TYR A 94 4.36 -0.49 -3.08
C TYR A 94 4.81 -1.67 -3.96
N GLY A 95 3.87 -2.45 -4.48
CA GLY A 95 4.18 -3.54 -5.41
C GLY A 95 4.82 -3.04 -6.71
N LEU A 96 4.29 -1.95 -7.26
CA LEU A 96 4.86 -1.31 -8.45
C LEU A 96 6.28 -0.78 -8.19
N LEU A 97 6.48 -0.12 -7.04
CA LEU A 97 7.79 0.41 -6.65
C LEU A 97 8.83 -0.70 -6.55
N LEU A 98 8.49 -1.81 -5.87
CA LEU A 98 9.37 -2.98 -5.79
C LEU A 98 9.68 -3.55 -7.17
N GLY A 99 8.69 -3.63 -8.07
CA GLY A 99 8.89 -4.09 -9.44
C GLY A 99 9.88 -3.21 -10.23
N ILE A 100 9.76 -1.89 -10.12
CA ILE A 100 10.66 -0.92 -10.78
C ILE A 100 12.09 -1.05 -10.21
N MET A 101 12.22 -1.20 -8.88
CA MET A 101 13.52 -1.34 -8.23
C MET A 101 14.23 -2.62 -8.66
N VAL A 102 13.51 -3.75 -8.77
CA VAL A 102 14.06 -5.00 -9.28
C VAL A 102 14.50 -4.85 -10.75
N PHE A 103 13.67 -4.22 -11.57
CA PHE A 103 14.00 -4.01 -12.98
C PHE A 103 15.27 -3.16 -13.15
N GLY A 104 15.48 -2.16 -12.31
CA GLY A 104 16.68 -1.31 -12.32
C GLY A 104 17.97 -2.03 -11.86
N GLN A 105 17.85 -3.22 -11.27
CA GLN A 105 19.00 -4.03 -10.81
C GLN A 105 19.43 -5.11 -11.84
N ILE A 106 18.62 -5.36 -12.86
CA ILE A 106 18.85 -6.39 -13.88
C ILE A 106 19.72 -5.85 -15.05
N GLY A 107 20.05 -4.57 -15.04
CA GLY A 107 20.96 -3.93 -16.02
C GLY A 107 22.36 -3.78 -15.46
#